data_67573c8988269cb085342d59b5ecc284
#
_entry.id   67573c8988269cb085342d59b5ecc284
#
_cell.length_a   1.000
_cell.length_b   1.000
_cell.length_c   1.000
_cell.angle_alpha   90.00
_cell.angle_beta   90.00
_cell.angle_gamma   90.00
#
_symmetry.space_group_name_H-M   'P 1'
#
loop_
_entity.id
_entity.type
_entity.pdbx_description
1 polymer ?
#
loop_
_entity_poly.entity_id
_entity_poly.type
_entity_poly.pdbx_seq_one_letter_code
_entity_poly.pdbx_strand_id
1 'polypeptide(L)'
;NKPVATLVTQVEVDANDPAFLNPTKPIGPFYTEEQAKEFMAEDPSKVFVEDSGRGWRRVVASPDPKKIVEADSILNLLDNEFIVIACGGGGIPVVRDYENKGCYKGVPAVIDKDLGGELLAEDCDADVLFLLTAVEHVAINFGKPNQEELEDLTADEAERLADEGQFGKGSMEPKVRAAIKFARSRKGRTCIIGALDKAAETMAGLSGTRIHE
;
A
#
# COMPACT_ATOMS: atom_id res chain seq x y z
N ASN A 1 9.56 -25.24 14.50
CA ASN A 1 9.62 -24.44 13.26
C ASN A 1 8.25 -24.49 12.59
N LYS A 2 7.63 -23.33 12.31
CA LYS A 2 6.38 -23.28 11.55
C LYS A 2 6.67 -23.45 10.05
N PRO A 3 5.85 -24.18 9.30
CA PRO A 3 5.97 -24.25 7.85
C PRO A 3 5.65 -22.90 7.21
N VAL A 4 6.21 -22.66 6.02
CA VAL A 4 6.00 -21.42 5.25
C VAL A 4 5.30 -21.75 3.94
N ALA A 5 4.27 -21.00 3.59
CA ALA A 5 3.58 -21.09 2.31
C ALA A 5 3.57 -19.73 1.60
N THR A 6 3.81 -19.73 0.29
CA THR A 6 3.69 -18.55 -0.56
C THR A 6 2.52 -18.72 -1.50
N LEU A 7 1.58 -17.77 -1.50
CA LEU A 7 0.42 -17.79 -2.40
C LEU A 7 0.55 -16.67 -3.44
N VAL A 8 0.33 -17.03 -4.69
CA VAL A 8 -0.01 -16.07 -5.73
C VAL A 8 -1.39 -15.54 -5.39
N THR A 9 -1.51 -14.22 -5.23
CA THR A 9 -2.71 -13.60 -4.67
C THR A 9 -3.36 -12.68 -5.69
N GLN A 10 -4.66 -12.87 -5.92
CA GLN A 10 -5.50 -12.01 -6.73
C GLN A 10 -6.27 -11.05 -5.81
N VAL A 11 -6.40 -9.81 -6.24
CA VAL A 11 -7.09 -8.78 -5.46
C VAL A 11 -8.16 -8.13 -6.33
N GLU A 12 -9.40 -8.32 -5.94
CA GLU A 12 -10.57 -7.75 -6.63
C GLU A 12 -10.59 -6.23 -6.44
N VAL A 13 -10.81 -5.52 -7.54
CA VAL A 13 -10.98 -4.06 -7.59
C VAL A 13 -12.28 -3.72 -8.30
N ASP A 14 -12.79 -2.50 -8.08
CA ASP A 14 -13.94 -2.00 -8.82
C ASP A 14 -13.53 -1.64 -10.26
N ALA A 15 -14.20 -2.21 -11.26
CA ALA A 15 -13.97 -1.90 -12.67
C ALA A 15 -14.23 -0.41 -13.00
N ASN A 16 -15.03 0.28 -12.19
CA ASN A 16 -15.37 1.68 -12.34
C ASN A 16 -14.56 2.60 -11.42
N ASP A 17 -13.50 2.09 -10.78
CA ASP A 17 -12.65 2.91 -9.93
C ASP A 17 -12.08 4.10 -10.71
N PRO A 18 -12.20 5.34 -10.20
CA PRO A 18 -11.72 6.54 -10.89
C PRO A 18 -10.21 6.52 -11.18
N ALA A 19 -9.43 5.69 -10.49
CA ALA A 19 -8.02 5.49 -10.77
C ALA A 19 -7.75 4.98 -12.19
N PHE A 20 -8.68 4.26 -12.83
CA PHE A 20 -8.54 3.84 -14.22
C PHE A 20 -8.59 5.02 -15.21
N LEU A 21 -9.30 6.10 -14.86
CA LEU A 21 -9.38 7.32 -15.67
C LEU A 21 -8.26 8.32 -15.34
N ASN A 22 -7.63 8.19 -14.16
CA ASN A 22 -6.58 9.08 -13.69
C ASN A 22 -5.40 8.29 -13.11
N PRO A 23 -4.52 7.72 -13.96
CA PRO A 23 -3.35 6.97 -13.52
C PRO A 23 -2.38 7.84 -12.72
N THR A 24 -2.01 7.39 -11.52
CA THR A 24 -1.12 8.15 -10.61
C THR A 24 0.02 7.32 -10.04
N LYS A 25 -0.02 5.97 -10.16
CA LYS A 25 1.00 5.10 -9.55
C LYS A 25 2.25 5.01 -10.40
N PRO A 26 3.40 5.57 -9.97
CA PRO A 26 4.63 5.50 -10.73
C PRO A 26 5.19 4.07 -10.75
N ILE A 27 5.58 3.60 -11.94
CA ILE A 27 6.20 2.30 -12.16
C ILE A 27 7.45 2.41 -13.06
N GLY A 28 8.28 1.40 -13.03
CA GLY A 28 9.46 1.29 -13.89
C GLY A 28 10.59 2.28 -13.52
N PRO A 29 11.60 2.40 -14.40
CA PRO A 29 12.73 3.29 -14.20
C PRO A 29 12.37 4.76 -14.44
N PHE A 30 13.35 5.63 -14.19
CA PHE A 30 13.28 7.04 -14.54
C PHE A 30 13.73 7.25 -15.99
N TYR A 31 13.08 8.16 -16.69
CA TYR A 31 13.34 8.56 -18.07
C TYR A 31 13.60 10.07 -18.16
N THR A 32 14.20 10.51 -19.26
CA THR A 32 14.23 11.94 -19.59
C THR A 32 12.86 12.39 -20.10
N GLU A 33 12.64 13.70 -20.15
CA GLU A 33 11.40 14.27 -20.70
C GLU A 33 11.23 13.91 -22.18
N GLU A 34 12.32 13.91 -22.94
CA GLU A 34 12.33 13.56 -24.38
C GLU A 34 11.90 12.10 -24.58
N GLN A 35 12.49 11.17 -23.80
CA GLN A 35 12.13 9.75 -23.86
C GLN A 35 10.66 9.53 -23.48
N ALA A 36 10.18 10.21 -22.46
CA ALA A 36 8.78 10.12 -22.04
C ALA A 36 7.82 10.60 -23.14
N LYS A 37 8.16 11.71 -23.82
CA LYS A 37 7.38 12.23 -24.95
C LYS A 37 7.39 11.27 -26.14
N GLU A 38 8.52 10.65 -26.46
CA GLU A 38 8.61 9.64 -27.51
C GLU A 38 7.69 8.45 -27.22
N PHE A 39 7.76 7.88 -26.01
CA PHE A 39 6.89 6.76 -25.61
C PHE A 39 5.40 7.10 -25.64
N MET A 40 5.02 8.32 -25.25
CA MET A 40 3.62 8.79 -25.36
C MET A 40 3.18 9.04 -26.81
N ALA A 41 4.10 9.42 -27.68
CA ALA A 41 3.81 9.58 -29.11
C ALA A 41 3.65 8.23 -29.83
N GLU A 42 4.44 7.22 -29.45
CA GLU A 42 4.33 5.85 -29.95
C GLU A 42 3.07 5.14 -29.46
N ASP A 43 2.69 5.38 -28.21
CA ASP A 43 1.53 4.75 -27.56
C ASP A 43 0.81 5.76 -26.66
N PRO A 44 -0.24 6.42 -27.17
CA PRO A 44 -1.01 7.41 -26.41
C PRO A 44 -1.72 6.87 -25.14
N SER A 45 -1.79 5.54 -24.97
CA SER A 45 -2.33 4.93 -23.76
C SER A 45 -1.35 4.97 -22.57
N LYS A 46 -0.07 5.21 -22.86
CA LYS A 46 0.96 5.36 -21.81
C LYS A 46 0.97 6.78 -21.30
N VAL A 47 0.94 6.92 -19.98
CA VAL A 47 1.02 8.22 -19.30
C VAL A 47 2.34 8.28 -18.56
N PHE A 48 3.08 9.37 -18.70
CA PHE A 48 4.30 9.66 -17.97
C PHE A 48 4.15 10.98 -17.23
N VAL A 49 4.68 11.04 -16.01
CA VAL A 49 4.70 12.26 -15.19
C VAL A 49 6.10 12.50 -14.64
N GLU A 50 6.40 13.74 -14.36
CA GLU A 50 7.61 14.11 -13.63
C GLU A 50 7.49 13.64 -12.17
N ASP A 51 8.53 12.99 -11.64
CA ASP A 51 8.53 12.41 -10.30
C ASP A 51 9.60 13.07 -9.42
N SER A 52 9.21 14.15 -8.78
CA SER A 52 9.96 14.78 -7.67
C SER A 52 11.39 15.21 -8.02
N GLY A 53 11.62 15.75 -9.20
CA GLY A 53 12.92 16.23 -9.68
C GLY A 53 13.91 15.13 -10.08
N ARG A 54 13.48 13.87 -10.06
CA ARG A 54 14.32 12.70 -10.38
C ARG A 54 14.23 12.27 -11.84
N GLY A 55 13.28 12.82 -12.59
CA GLY A 55 12.97 12.48 -13.96
C GLY A 55 11.53 12.04 -14.16
N TRP A 56 11.22 11.50 -15.34
CA TRP A 56 9.88 11.10 -15.72
C TRP A 56 9.68 9.60 -15.48
N ARG A 57 8.51 9.25 -14.98
CA ARG A 57 8.10 7.86 -14.78
C ARG A 57 6.75 7.57 -15.43
N ARG A 58 6.61 6.36 -15.93
CA ARG A 58 5.30 5.86 -16.33
C ARG A 58 4.39 5.76 -15.10
N VAL A 59 3.15 6.20 -15.26
CA VAL A 59 2.10 6.00 -14.26
C VAL A 59 1.03 5.07 -14.78
N VAL A 60 0.47 4.29 -13.87
CA VAL A 60 -0.63 3.35 -14.13
C VAL A 60 -1.75 3.57 -13.13
N ALA A 61 -2.92 3.00 -13.42
CA ALA A 61 -4.03 2.99 -12.48
C ALA A 61 -3.62 2.28 -11.17
N SER A 62 -4.07 2.81 -10.05
CA SER A 62 -3.89 2.19 -8.73
C SER A 62 -5.23 2.20 -7.98
N PRO A 63 -6.16 1.31 -8.37
CA PRO A 63 -7.49 1.24 -7.76
C PRO A 63 -7.41 0.71 -6.33
N ASP A 64 -8.39 1.07 -5.53
CA ASP A 64 -8.55 0.57 -4.17
C ASP A 64 -8.84 -0.93 -4.16
N PRO A 65 -8.12 -1.73 -3.36
CA PRO A 65 -8.41 -3.15 -3.17
C PRO A 65 -9.75 -3.32 -2.46
N LYS A 66 -10.58 -4.27 -2.92
CA LYS A 66 -11.91 -4.53 -2.36
C LYS A 66 -12.03 -5.89 -1.70
N LYS A 67 -11.32 -6.89 -2.22
CA LYS A 67 -11.36 -8.26 -1.71
C LYS A 67 -10.11 -9.02 -2.13
N ILE A 68 -9.56 -9.81 -1.21
CA ILE A 68 -8.53 -10.79 -1.52
C ILE A 68 -9.22 -12.09 -1.92
N VAL A 69 -8.98 -12.56 -3.14
CA VAL A 69 -9.68 -13.72 -3.69
C VAL A 69 -9.33 -15.00 -2.91
N GLU A 70 -8.06 -15.13 -2.51
CA GLU A 70 -7.54 -16.29 -1.80
C GLU A 70 -7.65 -16.16 -0.26
N ALA A 71 -8.42 -15.20 0.29
CA ALA A 71 -8.55 -14.95 1.72
C ALA A 71 -8.87 -16.22 2.52
N ASP A 72 -9.86 -17.01 2.10
CA ASP A 72 -10.24 -18.26 2.79
C ASP A 72 -9.08 -19.27 2.85
N SER A 73 -8.28 -19.35 1.77
CA SER A 73 -7.10 -20.23 1.72
C SER A 73 -6.00 -19.73 2.67
N ILE A 74 -5.78 -18.43 2.73
CA ILE A 74 -4.82 -17.78 3.64
C ILE A 74 -5.23 -18.05 5.09
N LEU A 75 -6.50 -17.80 5.44
CA LEU A 75 -7.02 -18.06 6.78
C LEU A 75 -6.85 -19.53 7.19
N ASN A 76 -7.18 -20.46 6.30
CA ASN A 76 -6.99 -21.89 6.57
C ASN A 76 -5.53 -22.26 6.85
N LEU A 77 -4.58 -21.66 6.14
CA LEU A 77 -3.16 -21.87 6.39
C LEU A 77 -2.73 -21.26 7.74
N LEU A 78 -3.22 -20.08 8.08
CA LEU A 78 -2.93 -19.43 9.37
C LEU A 78 -3.48 -20.25 10.53
N ASP A 79 -4.70 -20.78 10.44
CA ASP A 79 -5.33 -21.67 11.41
C ASP A 79 -4.54 -22.96 11.64
N ASN A 80 -3.83 -23.41 10.59
CA ASN A 80 -2.92 -24.56 10.67
C ASN A 80 -1.46 -24.15 10.99
N GLU A 81 -1.26 -22.97 11.58
CA GLU A 81 0.03 -22.46 12.08
C GLU A 81 1.11 -22.24 11.02
N PHE A 82 0.74 -22.04 9.75
CA PHE A 82 1.68 -21.65 8.71
C PHE A 82 2.08 -20.17 8.86
N ILE A 83 3.30 -19.86 8.43
CA ILE A 83 3.69 -18.49 8.07
C ILE A 83 3.30 -18.30 6.61
N VAL A 84 2.42 -17.35 6.33
CA VAL A 84 1.88 -17.12 4.99
C VAL A 84 2.49 -15.88 4.36
N ILE A 85 3.00 -16.00 3.13
CA ILE A 85 3.45 -14.91 2.29
C ILE A 85 2.40 -14.74 1.19
N ALA A 86 1.69 -13.62 1.21
CA ALA A 86 0.61 -13.30 0.28
C ALA A 86 0.65 -11.83 -0.16
N CYS A 87 -0.15 -11.46 -1.15
CA CYS A 87 -0.27 -10.09 -1.69
C CYS A 87 1.06 -9.46 -2.12
N GLY A 88 2.04 -10.27 -2.56
CA GLY A 88 3.33 -9.77 -3.03
C GLY A 88 3.16 -8.70 -4.13
N GLY A 89 3.80 -7.52 -3.94
CA GLY A 89 3.68 -6.38 -4.85
C GLY A 89 2.31 -5.68 -4.84
N GLY A 90 1.39 -6.03 -3.93
CA GLY A 90 0.01 -5.54 -3.87
C GLY A 90 -1.02 -6.55 -4.38
N GLY A 91 -0.58 -7.69 -4.91
CA GLY A 91 -1.44 -8.70 -5.54
C GLY A 91 -1.74 -8.42 -7.01
N ILE A 92 -2.38 -9.37 -7.67
CA ILE A 92 -2.78 -9.29 -9.08
C ILE A 92 -4.17 -8.63 -9.14
N PRO A 93 -4.32 -7.42 -9.72
CA PRO A 93 -5.61 -6.75 -9.80
C PRO A 93 -6.54 -7.47 -10.77
N VAL A 94 -7.73 -7.80 -10.28
CA VAL A 94 -8.77 -8.48 -11.05
C VAL A 94 -10.13 -7.81 -10.86
N VAL A 95 -11.01 -7.93 -11.85
CA VAL A 95 -12.42 -7.55 -11.76
C VAL A 95 -13.29 -8.77 -11.97
N ARG A 96 -14.51 -8.75 -11.41
CA ARG A 96 -15.47 -9.83 -11.67
C ARG A 96 -15.92 -9.81 -13.13
N ASP A 97 -15.86 -10.97 -13.75
CA ASP A 97 -16.44 -11.20 -15.08
C ASP A 97 -17.86 -11.71 -14.92
N TYR A 98 -18.84 -10.82 -15.04
CA TYR A 98 -20.24 -11.17 -14.91
C TYR A 98 -20.80 -11.96 -16.11
N GLU A 99 -20.12 -11.91 -17.26
CA GLU A 99 -20.48 -12.69 -18.44
C GLU A 99 -20.08 -14.15 -18.26
N ASN A 100 -18.93 -14.40 -17.59
CA ASN A 100 -18.46 -15.73 -17.24
C ASN A 100 -18.66 -15.97 -15.74
N LYS A 101 -19.79 -16.50 -15.35
CA LYS A 101 -20.20 -16.71 -13.94
C LYS A 101 -19.07 -17.26 -13.06
N GLY A 102 -18.62 -16.46 -12.12
CA GLY A 102 -17.63 -16.84 -11.10
C GLY A 102 -16.17 -16.73 -11.52
N CYS A 103 -15.87 -16.23 -12.73
CA CYS A 103 -14.52 -15.97 -13.18
C CYS A 103 -14.04 -14.55 -12.80
N TYR A 104 -12.73 -14.38 -12.73
CA TYR A 104 -12.08 -13.10 -12.63
C TYR A 104 -11.33 -12.80 -13.92
N LYS A 105 -11.21 -11.52 -14.26
CA LYS A 105 -10.45 -11.01 -15.40
C LYS A 105 -9.37 -10.04 -14.89
N GLY A 106 -8.12 -10.26 -15.28
CA GLY A 106 -7.02 -9.35 -14.98
C GLY A 106 -7.22 -7.99 -15.64
N VAL A 107 -6.82 -6.92 -14.94
CA VAL A 107 -6.88 -5.54 -15.43
C VAL A 107 -5.52 -4.88 -15.36
N PRO A 108 -5.20 -3.93 -16.28
CA PRO A 108 -3.92 -3.24 -16.30
C PRO A 108 -3.85 -2.17 -15.19
N ALA A 109 -3.45 -2.59 -13.99
CA ALA A 109 -3.32 -1.74 -12.81
C ALA A 109 -2.20 -2.25 -11.89
N VAL A 110 -1.82 -1.46 -10.90
CA VAL A 110 -0.93 -1.87 -9.81
C VAL A 110 -1.54 -1.41 -8.49
N ILE A 111 -1.97 -2.36 -7.69
CA ILE A 111 -2.52 -2.08 -6.35
C ILE A 111 -1.41 -1.54 -5.45
N ASP A 112 -1.73 -0.55 -4.63
CA ASP A 112 -0.81 -0.10 -3.60
C ASP A 112 -0.59 -1.22 -2.57
N LYS A 113 0.67 -1.58 -2.34
CA LYS A 113 1.02 -2.70 -1.44
C LYS A 113 0.64 -2.44 0.03
N ASP A 114 0.61 -1.16 0.43
CA ASP A 114 0.26 -0.79 1.80
C ASP A 114 -1.25 -0.95 2.01
N LEU A 115 -2.08 -0.61 1.01
CA LEU A 115 -3.52 -0.86 1.01
C LEU A 115 -3.86 -2.35 0.86
N GLY A 116 -3.11 -3.08 0.01
CA GLY A 116 -3.29 -4.54 -0.12
C GLY A 116 -2.93 -5.27 1.16
N GLY A 117 -1.85 -4.85 1.84
CA GLY A 117 -1.45 -5.39 3.14
C GLY A 117 -2.43 -5.03 4.26
N GLU A 118 -2.99 -3.83 4.23
CA GLU A 118 -4.00 -3.37 5.16
C GLU A 118 -5.28 -4.22 5.03
N LEU A 119 -5.79 -4.41 3.82
CA LEU A 119 -6.96 -5.25 3.56
C LEU A 119 -6.72 -6.71 4.00
N LEU A 120 -5.53 -7.27 3.72
CA LEU A 120 -5.17 -8.61 4.18
C LEU A 120 -5.16 -8.69 5.71
N ALA A 121 -4.65 -7.67 6.38
CA ALA A 121 -4.63 -7.63 7.85
C ALA A 121 -6.04 -7.56 8.44
N GLU A 122 -6.97 -6.84 7.78
CA GLU A 122 -8.38 -6.84 8.16
C GLU A 122 -9.01 -8.23 7.97
N ASP A 123 -8.82 -8.85 6.81
CA ASP A 123 -9.36 -10.18 6.48
C ASP A 123 -8.83 -11.27 7.42
N CYS A 124 -7.57 -11.15 7.88
CA CYS A 124 -6.95 -12.06 8.85
C CYS A 124 -7.30 -11.75 10.30
N ASP A 125 -8.16 -10.75 10.55
CA ASP A 125 -8.50 -10.25 11.89
C ASP A 125 -7.27 -9.93 12.76
N ALA A 126 -6.21 -9.39 12.12
CA ALA A 126 -4.96 -9.06 12.80
C ALA A 126 -5.18 -7.95 13.85
N ASP A 127 -4.45 -8.02 14.96
CA ASP A 127 -4.45 -7.00 15.99
C ASP A 127 -3.46 -5.87 15.67
N VAL A 128 -2.36 -6.20 15.00
CA VAL A 128 -1.28 -5.27 14.67
C VAL A 128 -0.87 -5.43 13.22
N LEU A 129 -0.72 -4.28 12.53
CA LEU A 129 -0.14 -4.18 11.19
C LEU A 129 1.21 -3.45 11.27
N PHE A 130 2.26 -4.03 10.68
CA PHE A 130 3.55 -3.37 10.55
C PHE A 130 3.78 -2.95 9.10
N LEU A 131 3.96 -1.65 8.86
CA LEU A 131 4.34 -1.08 7.57
C LEU A 131 5.82 -0.68 7.59
N LEU A 132 6.66 -1.57 7.10
CA LEU A 132 8.11 -1.36 7.13
C LEU A 132 8.57 -0.52 5.93
N THR A 133 9.43 0.46 6.18
CA THR A 133 9.90 1.45 5.21
C THR A 133 11.39 1.80 5.44
N ALA A 134 11.89 2.86 4.81
CA ALA A 134 13.29 3.28 4.91
C ALA A 134 13.59 4.21 6.09
N VAL A 135 12.56 4.70 6.80
CA VAL A 135 12.72 5.63 7.93
C VAL A 135 12.17 5.02 9.20
N GLU A 136 12.75 5.40 10.33
CA GLU A 136 12.38 4.87 11.64
C GLU A 136 11.03 5.37 12.12
N HIS A 137 10.78 6.67 11.94
CA HIS A 137 9.54 7.32 12.36
C HIS A 137 8.90 8.09 11.21
N VAL A 138 7.61 8.26 11.29
CA VAL A 138 6.88 9.27 10.53
C VAL A 138 7.28 10.65 11.07
N ALA A 139 7.47 11.63 10.18
CA ALA A 139 7.86 12.97 10.60
C ALA A 139 7.02 14.05 9.92
N ILE A 140 6.75 15.13 10.63
CA ILE A 140 6.27 16.39 10.06
C ILE A 140 7.44 17.27 9.64
N ASN A 141 7.21 18.20 8.72
CA ASN A 141 8.24 19.08 8.17
C ASN A 141 9.47 18.34 7.64
N PHE A 142 9.28 17.17 7.08
CA PHE A 142 10.36 16.29 6.63
C PHE A 142 11.37 17.01 5.73
N GLY A 143 12.67 16.86 6.06
CA GLY A 143 13.78 17.50 5.36
C GLY A 143 13.97 18.99 5.66
N LYS A 144 13.22 19.57 6.59
CA LYS A 144 13.36 20.97 7.02
C LYS A 144 14.08 21.07 8.39
N PRO A 145 14.64 22.27 8.75
CA PRO A 145 15.31 22.45 10.04
C PRO A 145 14.43 22.20 11.28
N ASN A 146 13.12 22.28 11.11
CA ASN A 146 12.11 22.02 12.13
C ASN A 146 11.40 20.69 11.93
N GLN A 147 12.09 19.70 11.37
CA GLN A 147 11.57 18.32 11.28
C GLN A 147 11.36 17.79 12.71
N GLU A 148 10.22 17.14 12.90
CA GLU A 148 9.86 16.50 14.15
C GLU A 148 9.39 15.08 13.87
N GLU A 149 9.98 14.11 14.54
CA GLU A 149 9.60 12.70 14.48
C GLU A 149 8.43 12.43 15.43
N LEU A 150 7.51 11.58 14.98
CA LEU A 150 6.29 11.27 15.70
C LEU A 150 6.34 9.81 16.15
N GLU A 151 6.21 9.56 17.45
CA GLU A 151 6.27 8.21 18.01
C GLU A 151 4.87 7.59 18.17
N ASP A 152 3.87 8.40 18.52
CA ASP A 152 2.50 7.96 18.79
C ASP A 152 1.49 8.96 18.22
N LEU A 153 0.48 8.46 17.50
CA LEU A 153 -0.55 9.27 16.88
C LEU A 153 -1.91 8.59 17.03
N THR A 154 -2.93 9.36 17.34
CA THR A 154 -4.29 8.93 17.09
C THR A 154 -4.60 8.95 15.58
N ALA A 155 -5.54 8.12 15.14
CA ALA A 155 -5.99 8.11 13.75
C ALA A 155 -6.49 9.49 13.29
N ASP A 156 -7.14 10.26 14.19
CA ASP A 156 -7.64 11.60 13.89
C ASP A 156 -6.49 12.62 13.71
N GLU A 157 -5.45 12.54 14.53
CA GLU A 157 -4.26 13.39 14.38
C GLU A 157 -3.49 13.05 13.10
N ALA A 158 -3.32 11.75 12.83
CA ALA A 158 -2.67 11.29 11.61
C ALA A 158 -3.44 11.75 10.36
N GLU A 159 -4.77 11.69 10.37
CA GLU A 159 -5.61 12.17 9.26
C GLU A 159 -5.49 13.68 9.07
N ARG A 160 -5.59 14.45 10.14
CA ARG A 160 -5.40 15.91 10.09
C ARG A 160 -4.05 16.28 9.47
N LEU A 161 -2.96 15.65 9.93
CA LEU A 161 -1.61 15.90 9.39
C LEU A 161 -1.48 15.49 7.93
N ALA A 162 -2.14 14.40 7.51
CA ALA A 162 -2.18 13.98 6.11
C ALA A 162 -2.93 14.99 5.24
N ASP A 163 -4.08 15.51 5.71
CA ASP A 163 -4.88 16.51 5.01
C ASP A 163 -4.18 17.87 4.92
N GLU A 164 -3.37 18.22 5.93
CA GLU A 164 -2.48 19.38 5.91
C GLU A 164 -1.28 19.21 4.95
N GLY A 165 -1.10 18.01 4.34
CA GLY A 165 -0.02 17.73 3.39
C GLY A 165 1.34 17.58 4.04
N GLN A 166 1.42 17.18 5.31
CA GLN A 166 2.68 16.97 6.03
C GLN A 166 3.47 15.77 5.50
N PHE A 167 2.82 14.81 4.85
CA PHE A 167 3.44 13.57 4.39
C PHE A 167 3.64 13.54 2.87
N GLY A 168 4.73 12.94 2.42
CA GLY A 168 5.04 12.82 0.98
C GLY A 168 3.98 11.99 0.24
N LYS A 169 3.27 12.62 -0.72
CA LYS A 169 2.12 12.06 -1.46
C LYS A 169 2.39 10.72 -2.15
N GLY A 170 3.59 10.47 -2.62
CA GLY A 170 3.96 9.23 -3.32
C GLY A 170 4.66 8.20 -2.45
N SER A 171 4.84 8.44 -1.15
CA SER A 171 5.67 7.60 -0.28
C SER A 171 5.07 7.38 1.11
N MET A 172 5.08 8.39 1.98
CA MET A 172 4.64 8.27 3.37
C MET A 172 3.12 8.41 3.51
N GLU A 173 2.48 9.32 2.78
CA GLU A 173 1.04 9.55 2.88
C GLU A 173 0.21 8.26 2.64
N PRO A 174 0.47 7.43 1.60
CA PRO A 174 -0.26 6.17 1.42
C PRO A 174 -0.14 5.23 2.61
N LYS A 175 1.03 5.16 3.26
CA LYS A 175 1.24 4.33 4.46
C LYS A 175 0.44 4.83 5.65
N VAL A 176 0.46 6.16 5.89
CA VAL A 176 -0.31 6.78 6.97
C VAL A 176 -1.82 6.55 6.73
N ARG A 177 -2.30 6.71 5.49
CA ARG A 177 -3.71 6.44 5.14
C ARG A 177 -4.10 4.98 5.36
N ALA A 178 -3.24 4.02 4.97
CA ALA A 178 -3.46 2.61 5.24
C ALA A 178 -3.45 2.31 6.76
N ALA A 179 -2.55 2.93 7.51
CA ALA A 179 -2.46 2.80 8.95
C ALA A 179 -3.72 3.32 9.67
N ILE A 180 -4.23 4.48 9.25
CA ILE A 180 -5.49 5.07 9.78
C ILE A 180 -6.67 4.12 9.50
N LYS A 181 -6.77 3.62 8.27
CA LYS A 181 -7.84 2.70 7.87
C LYS A 181 -7.84 1.45 8.74
N PHE A 182 -6.67 0.82 8.91
CA PHE A 182 -6.51 -0.36 9.75
C PHE A 182 -6.85 -0.08 11.22
N ALA A 183 -6.35 1.01 11.80
CA ALA A 183 -6.62 1.37 13.19
C ALA A 183 -8.12 1.55 13.46
N ARG A 184 -8.85 2.19 12.52
CA ARG A 184 -10.30 2.42 12.62
C ARG A 184 -11.16 1.20 12.30
N SER A 185 -10.62 0.17 11.64
CA SER A 185 -11.41 -0.98 11.18
C SER A 185 -11.95 -1.85 12.31
N ARG A 186 -11.30 -1.85 13.48
CA ARG A 186 -11.76 -2.52 14.71
C ARG A 186 -11.09 -1.91 15.94
N LYS A 187 -11.85 -1.68 17.00
CA LYS A 187 -11.34 -1.16 18.27
C LYS A 187 -10.17 -2.00 18.80
N GLY A 188 -9.09 -1.34 19.18
CA GLY A 188 -7.88 -1.95 19.71
C GLY A 188 -6.85 -2.37 18.65
N ARG A 189 -7.15 -2.22 17.37
CA ARG A 189 -6.15 -2.38 16.30
C ARG A 189 -5.12 -1.27 16.32
N THR A 190 -3.89 -1.62 16.00
CA THR A 190 -2.76 -0.68 15.94
C THR A 190 -1.93 -0.93 14.71
N CYS A 191 -1.57 0.13 13.99
CA CYS A 191 -0.57 0.05 12.94
C CYS A 191 0.73 0.71 13.39
N ILE A 192 1.87 0.08 13.08
CA ILE A 192 3.20 0.63 13.38
C ILE A 192 3.96 0.81 12.07
N ILE A 193 4.39 2.05 11.80
CA ILE A 193 5.24 2.40 10.66
C ILE A 193 6.67 2.51 11.18
N GLY A 194 7.60 1.73 10.63
CA GLY A 194 8.98 1.71 11.13
C GLY A 194 10.01 1.28 10.10
N ALA A 195 11.29 1.34 10.46
CA ALA A 195 12.38 1.01 9.58
C ALA A 195 12.52 -0.50 9.37
N LEU A 196 12.77 -0.90 8.12
CA LEU A 196 12.95 -2.31 7.76
C LEU A 196 14.16 -2.95 8.44
N ASP A 197 15.25 -2.20 8.58
CA ASP A 197 16.48 -2.63 9.25
C ASP A 197 16.35 -2.69 10.78
N LYS A 198 15.29 -2.10 11.33
CA LYS A 198 14.90 -2.14 12.75
C LYS A 198 13.60 -2.91 12.99
N ALA A 199 13.26 -3.83 12.08
CA ALA A 199 11.99 -4.55 12.16
C ALA A 199 11.79 -5.29 13.49
N ALA A 200 12.86 -5.86 14.08
CA ALA A 200 12.78 -6.55 15.37
C ALA A 200 12.45 -5.60 16.51
N GLU A 201 13.07 -4.42 16.56
CA GLU A 201 12.80 -3.36 17.54
C GLU A 201 11.38 -2.80 17.37
N THR A 202 10.96 -2.58 16.11
CA THR A 202 9.61 -2.13 15.77
C THR A 202 8.56 -3.14 16.25
N MET A 203 8.78 -4.43 16.02
CA MET A 203 7.90 -5.51 16.51
C MET A 203 7.89 -5.63 18.03
N ALA A 204 8.98 -5.26 18.70
CA ALA A 204 9.07 -5.22 20.15
C ALA A 204 8.46 -3.92 20.76
N GLY A 205 7.99 -2.99 19.94
CA GLY A 205 7.45 -1.69 20.37
C GLY A 205 8.51 -0.70 20.86
N LEU A 206 9.76 -0.88 20.45
CA LEU A 206 10.91 -0.05 20.87
C LEU A 206 11.28 0.99 19.82
N SER A 207 10.66 0.98 18.66
CA SER A 207 10.90 1.88 17.53
C SER A 207 9.65 1.97 16.65
N GLY A 208 9.59 2.98 15.81
CA GLY A 208 8.49 3.21 14.87
C GLY A 208 7.44 4.18 15.37
N THR A 209 6.57 4.62 14.46
CA THR A 209 5.40 5.45 14.76
C THR A 209 4.18 4.57 14.89
N ARG A 210 3.55 4.61 16.05
CA ARG A 210 2.31 3.90 16.34
C ARG A 210 1.11 4.75 15.96
N ILE A 211 0.15 4.16 15.21
CA ILE A 211 -1.13 4.80 14.87
C ILE A 211 -2.26 3.91 15.42
N HIS A 212 -3.16 4.52 16.17
CA HIS A 212 -4.26 3.83 16.86
C HIS A 212 -5.53 4.69 16.92
N GLU A 213 -6.67 4.11 17.30
CA GLU A 213 -7.93 4.83 17.53
C GLU A 213 -7.87 5.72 18.77
#